data_f40a0a4a99a76c97b705c5692dc78fcb
#
_entry.id   f40a0a4a99a76c97b705c5692dc78fcb
#
_cell.length_a   1.000
_cell.length_b   1.000
_cell.length_c   1.000
_cell.angle_alpha   90.00
_cell.angle_beta   90.00
_cell.angle_gamma   90.00
#
_symmetry.space_group_name_H-M   'P 1'
#
loop_
_entity.id
_entity.type
_entity.pdbx_description
1 polymer ?
#
loop_
_entity_poly.entity_id
_entity_poly.type
_entity_poly.pdbx_seq_one_letter_code
_entity_poly.pdbx_strand_id
1 'polypeptide(L)' 'MKRVGRLLHVTPSGGIGRFEVEPKMGQPVFDKDGKRIGNIIDIFGPVERPYVKIKPASGVRLEELVGRYFYA' A
#
# COMPACT_ATOMS: atom_id res chain seq x y z
N MET A 1 13.51 6.68 2.90
CA MET A 1 12.55 5.60 2.70
C MET A 1 12.80 4.93 1.36
N LYS A 2 12.38 3.70 1.23
CA LYS A 2 12.64 2.94 0.02
C LYS A 2 11.31 2.55 -0.62
N ARG A 3 11.29 2.46 -1.95
CA ARG A 3 10.11 2.02 -2.68
C ARG A 3 9.83 0.56 -2.33
N VAL A 4 8.60 0.27 -1.93
CA VAL A 4 8.25 -1.09 -1.50
C VAL A 4 7.10 -1.69 -2.29
N GLY A 5 6.37 -0.89 -3.07
CA GLY A 5 5.27 -1.43 -3.84
C GLY A 5 4.56 -0.39 -4.67
N ARG A 6 3.45 -0.83 -5.29
CA ARG A 6 2.67 0.00 -6.19
C ARG A 6 1.18 -0.23 -5.93
N LEU A 7 0.42 0.84 -5.90
CA LEU A 7 -1.03 0.75 -5.73
C LEU A 7 -1.67 0.42 -7.08
N LEU A 8 -2.44 -0.68 -7.12
CA LEU A 8 -3.01 -1.18 -8.37
C LEU A 8 -4.44 -0.72 -8.58
N HIS A 9 -5.26 -0.80 -7.55
CA HIS A 9 -6.66 -0.35 -7.64
C HIS A 9 -7.23 -0.19 -6.24
N VAL A 10 -8.43 0.38 -6.16
CA VAL A 10 -9.10 0.65 -4.90
C VAL A 10 -10.43 -0.10 -4.87
N THR A 11 -10.72 -0.69 -3.69
CA THR A 11 -11.99 -1.37 -3.43
C THR A 11 -12.72 -0.63 -2.33
N PRO A 12 -14.00 -0.93 -2.08
CA PRO A 12 -14.70 -0.31 -0.95
C PRO A 12 -14.04 -0.55 0.41
N SER A 13 -13.26 -1.62 0.54
CA SER A 13 -12.62 -1.95 1.81
C SER A 13 -11.17 -1.47 1.91
N GLY A 14 -10.63 -0.84 0.88
CA GLY A 14 -9.28 -0.31 0.92
C GLY A 14 -8.57 -0.39 -0.42
N GLY A 15 -7.29 -0.06 -0.44
CA GLY A 15 -6.47 -0.13 -1.64
C GLY A 15 -5.79 -1.48 -1.76
N ILE A 16 -5.63 -1.95 -3.01
CA ILE A 16 -4.90 -3.18 -3.29
C ILE A 16 -3.61 -2.80 -3.98
N GLY A 17 -2.50 -3.22 -3.41
CA GLY A 17 -1.19 -2.98 -3.97
C GLY A 17 -0.37 -4.25 -4.08
N ARG A 18 0.70 -4.19 -4.85
CA ARG A 18 1.66 -5.29 -4.93
C ARG A 18 2.96 -4.84 -4.27
N PHE A 19 3.47 -5.67 -3.38
CA PHE A 19 4.72 -5.40 -2.68
C PHE A 19 5.89 -6.00 -3.45
N GLU A 20 7.03 -5.31 -3.38
CA GLU A 20 8.30 -5.76 -3.97
C GLU A 20 9.23 -6.33 -2.91
N VAL A 21 8.87 -6.19 -1.63
CA VAL A 21 9.63 -6.71 -0.50
C VAL A 21 8.64 -7.42 0.42
N GLU A 22 9.13 -8.04 1.48
CA GLU A 22 8.25 -8.74 2.41
C GLU A 22 7.41 -7.74 3.22
N PRO A 23 6.07 -7.78 3.09
CA PRO A 23 5.22 -6.88 3.86
C PRO A 23 4.99 -7.40 5.28
N LYS A 24 4.62 -6.47 6.17
CA LYS A 24 4.27 -6.82 7.55
C LYS A 24 2.90 -6.25 7.88
N MET A 25 2.10 -7.05 8.59
CA MET A 25 0.79 -6.59 9.04
C MET A 25 0.94 -5.36 9.92
N GLY A 26 0.07 -4.36 9.67
CA GLY A 26 0.11 -3.11 10.41
C GLY A 26 1.15 -2.12 9.96
N GLN A 27 2.01 -2.50 9.03
CA GLN A 27 3.09 -1.64 8.55
C GLN A 27 2.53 -0.38 7.90
N PRO A 28 3.04 0.80 8.26
CA PRO A 28 2.64 2.03 7.57
C PRO A 28 3.30 2.12 6.20
N VAL A 29 2.60 2.71 5.25
CA VAL A 29 3.13 2.98 3.91
C VAL A 29 2.98 4.47 3.61
N PHE A 30 3.91 5.01 2.82
CA PHE A 30 4.07 6.44 2.60
C PHE A 30 4.13 6.75 1.10
N ASP A 31 3.80 7.97 0.74
CA ASP A 31 4.03 8.44 -0.62
C ASP A 31 5.50 8.89 -0.78
N LYS A 32 5.86 9.33 -1.99
CA LYS A 32 7.24 9.73 -2.28
C LYS A 32 7.69 10.93 -1.46
N ASP A 33 6.76 11.72 -0.93
CA ASP A 33 7.06 12.90 -0.14
C ASP A 33 7.13 12.60 1.36
N GLY A 34 6.96 11.33 1.74
CA GLY A 34 7.02 10.90 3.13
C GLY A 34 5.72 11.05 3.89
N LYS A 35 4.63 11.37 3.21
CA LYS A 35 3.32 11.44 3.85
C LYS A 35 2.75 10.03 4.01
N ARG A 36 2.28 9.69 5.20
CA ARG A 36 1.66 8.37 5.44
C ARG A 36 0.33 8.31 4.70
N ILE A 37 0.20 7.32 3.83
CA ILE A 37 -1.04 7.14 3.06
C ILE A 37 -1.95 6.07 3.66
N GLY A 38 -1.42 5.18 4.49
CA GLY A 38 -2.22 4.16 5.13
C GLY A 38 -1.38 3.10 5.80
N ASN A 39 -2.05 2.01 6.19
CA ASN A 39 -1.40 0.88 6.83
C ASN A 39 -1.86 -0.43 6.19
N ILE A 40 -0.99 -1.42 6.21
CA ILE A 40 -1.32 -2.75 5.69
C ILE A 40 -2.26 -3.45 6.65
N ILE A 41 -3.43 -3.87 6.16
CA ILE A 41 -4.42 -4.59 6.96
C ILE A 41 -4.63 -6.03 6.49
N ASP A 42 -4.05 -6.41 5.35
CA ASP A 42 -4.12 -7.80 4.87
C ASP A 42 -2.98 -8.05 3.90
N ILE A 43 -2.52 -9.30 3.85
CA ILE A 43 -1.45 -9.75 2.96
C ILE A 43 -1.94 -11.06 2.32
N PHE A 44 -1.86 -11.16 1.00
CA PHE A 44 -2.38 -12.33 0.29
C PHE A 44 -1.64 -12.51 -1.03
N GLY A 45 -1.90 -13.64 -1.71
CA GLY A 45 -1.31 -13.94 -3.01
C GLY A 45 0.03 -14.65 -2.89
N PRO A 46 0.85 -14.62 -3.96
CA PRO A 46 2.13 -15.35 -3.99
C PRO A 46 3.11 -14.84 -2.95
N VAL A 47 3.86 -15.77 -2.36
CA VAL A 47 4.85 -15.42 -1.32
C VAL A 47 5.94 -14.49 -1.87
N GLU A 48 6.34 -14.71 -3.13
CA GLU A 48 7.45 -13.97 -3.71
C GLU A 48 7.09 -12.55 -4.11
N ARG A 49 5.81 -12.32 -4.44
CA ARG A 49 5.32 -11.01 -4.84
C ARG A 49 3.91 -10.83 -4.29
N PRO A 50 3.80 -10.64 -2.98
CA PRO A 50 2.49 -10.61 -2.35
C PRO A 50 1.70 -9.37 -2.69
N TYR A 51 0.39 -9.51 -2.63
CA TYR A 51 -0.53 -8.39 -2.65
C TYR A 51 -0.79 -7.94 -1.21
N VAL A 52 -1.08 -6.68 -1.04
CA VAL A 52 -1.45 -6.12 0.26
C VAL A 52 -2.74 -5.34 0.12
N LYS A 53 -3.53 -5.32 1.19
CA LYS A 53 -4.65 -4.42 1.30
C LYS A 53 -4.24 -3.29 2.25
N ILE A 54 -4.47 -2.07 1.83
CA ILE A 54 -4.07 -0.87 2.57
C ILE A 54 -5.32 -0.13 3.02
N LYS A 55 -5.42 0.11 4.33
CA LYS A 55 -6.45 0.98 4.87
C LYS A 55 -5.94 2.41 4.78
N PRO A 56 -6.68 3.32 4.12
CA PRO A 56 -6.19 4.69 3.98
C PRO A 56 -6.12 5.42 5.31
N ALA A 57 -5.10 6.28 5.43
CA ALA A 57 -5.00 7.20 6.55
C ALA A 57 -6.13 8.23 6.45
N SER A 58 -6.45 8.87 7.58
CA SER A 58 -7.50 9.88 7.62
C SER A 58 -7.25 10.97 6.58
N GLY A 59 -8.27 11.26 5.78
CA GLY A 59 -8.19 12.30 4.75
C GLY A 59 -7.47 11.90 3.48
N VAL A 60 -6.94 10.67 3.39
CA VAL A 60 -6.26 10.20 2.19
C VAL A 60 -7.26 9.55 1.24
N ARG A 61 -7.20 9.95 -0.02
CA ARG A 61 -8.02 9.39 -1.09
C ARG A 61 -7.15 8.50 -1.95
N LEU A 62 -7.21 7.20 -1.69
CA LEU A 62 -6.36 6.23 -2.41
C LEU A 62 -6.64 6.23 -3.91
N GLU A 63 -7.86 6.60 -4.32
CA GLU A 63 -8.23 6.68 -5.74
C GLU A 63 -7.29 7.58 -6.54
N GLU A 64 -6.76 8.61 -5.90
CA GLU A 64 -5.85 9.56 -6.54
C GLU A 64 -4.43 9.03 -6.65
N LEU A 65 -4.16 7.87 -6.01
CA LEU A 65 -2.81 7.31 -5.94
C LEU A 65 -2.67 6.03 -6.77
N VAL A 66 -3.72 5.61 -7.46
CA VAL A 66 -3.67 4.39 -8.28
C VAL A 66 -2.59 4.54 -9.35
N GLY A 67 -1.76 3.49 -9.47
CA GLY A 67 -0.62 3.49 -10.39
C GLY A 67 0.64 4.07 -9.81
N ARG A 68 0.56 4.73 -8.65
CA ARG A 68 1.74 5.32 -8.02
C ARG A 68 2.41 4.32 -7.09
N TYR A 69 3.71 4.53 -6.86
CA TYR A 69 4.47 3.72 -5.92
C TYR A 69 4.27 4.20 -4.50
N PHE A 70 4.42 3.28 -3.54
CA PHE A 70 4.46 3.65 -2.15
C PHE A 70 5.77 3.17 -1.51
N TYR A 71 6.09 3.76 -0.37
CA TYR A 71 7.41 3.70 0.26
C TYR A 71 7.28 3.30 1.74
N ALA A 72 8.37 2.80 2.28
CA ALA A 72 8.45 2.49 3.70
C ALA A 72 9.88 2.65 4.25
#